data_8f2d31a94bef47e95532589dcc42c612
#
_entry.id   8f2d31a94bef47e95532589dcc42c612
#
_cell.length_a   1.000
_cell.length_b   1.000
_cell.length_c   1.000
_cell.angle_alpha   90.00
_cell.angle_beta   90.00
_cell.angle_gamma   90.00
#
_symmetry.space_group_name_H-M   'P 1'
#
loop_
_entity.id
_entity.type
_entity.pdbx_description
1 polymer ?
#
loop_
_entity_poly.entity_id
_entity_poly.type
_entity_poly.pdbx_seq_one_letter_code
_entity_poly.pdbx_strand_id
1 'polypeptide(L)'
;MKINKKALLLGTMAFVLVAASGMVSAYASGSSGTKKAKVQTITEGVCIGSVDVGGMTKEKAKKAVDAYVDSIKDTFFSLKGANGSFDATAQEMSVSADTDAAVDEALSVCHEGSLIDRFVESEELKKGNVAVNMYLSVDKQKTANMIYDKSDELNIKAVDNSLQRNGDSFDFVPGQEGKEVDVVKSVYAINDFLQNSWDGSANEIELVTNTVQPRGSKEELSKIKDNLGGFSTDFSSSAAGRATNVKNACSLINGSVIYPGEQFSVYEAISPITTDNGYQIAGAYENGQVVDSVGGGVCQVATTLYNAVIRAELEIVQRYNHSMIVSYVKPSDDAAIAGTYKDLKFKNNLDNPVYIEGYCSGGVITFNVYGVETRPANREISFRSETISEEDPVTQFKFDAGQPVGYFNTEQSAHKGVTARLWKTVTVDGLSLIHISEPTRHAQIS
;
A
#
# COMPACT_ATOMS: atom_id res chain seq x y z
N MET A 1 35.12 14.04 -30.76
CA MET A 1 36.51 14.35 -30.41
C MET A 1 36.69 14.19 -28.91
N LYS A 2 37.55 13.22 -28.53
CA LYS A 2 38.01 12.83 -27.18
C LYS A 2 36.97 12.40 -26.14
N ILE A 3 36.71 11.12 -26.16
CA ILE A 3 36.09 10.29 -25.10
C ILE A 3 37.20 10.02 -24.08
N ASN A 4 36.91 10.31 -22.81
CA ASN A 4 37.78 9.92 -21.68
C ASN A 4 37.08 8.74 -20.94
N LYS A 5 37.61 7.54 -21.23
CA LYS A 5 37.26 6.30 -20.53
C LYS A 5 38.01 6.27 -19.21
N LYS A 6 37.27 6.28 -18.08
CA LYS A 6 37.76 5.76 -16.80
C LYS A 6 37.12 4.39 -16.58
N ALA A 7 37.95 3.39 -16.53
CA ALA A 7 37.63 2.00 -16.38
C ALA A 7 37.03 1.72 -15.02
N LEU A 8 35.92 1.03 -15.02
CA LEU A 8 35.31 0.38 -13.87
C LEU A 8 35.98 -0.99 -13.72
N LEU A 9 36.76 -1.16 -12.68
CA LEU A 9 37.33 -2.47 -12.33
C LEU A 9 36.27 -3.23 -11.50
N LEU A 10 35.56 -4.15 -12.14
CA LEU A 10 34.82 -5.21 -11.46
C LEU A 10 35.82 -6.31 -11.07
N GLY A 11 36.08 -6.43 -9.78
CA GLY A 11 36.79 -7.60 -9.24
C GLY A 11 35.81 -8.75 -9.06
N THR A 12 35.81 -9.68 -10.01
CA THR A 12 35.20 -10.99 -9.84
C THR A 12 36.13 -11.86 -9.01
N MET A 13 35.79 -12.11 -7.75
CA MET A 13 36.46 -13.13 -6.94
C MET A 13 35.91 -14.51 -7.33
N ALA A 14 36.69 -15.25 -8.09
CA ALA A 14 36.46 -16.66 -8.40
C ALA A 14 36.83 -17.51 -7.21
N PHE A 15 35.89 -18.25 -6.66
CA PHE A 15 36.14 -19.32 -5.70
C PHE A 15 36.81 -20.48 -6.45
N VAL A 16 38.07 -20.76 -6.12
CA VAL A 16 38.75 -22.00 -6.50
C VAL A 16 38.64 -22.98 -5.34
N LEU A 17 37.78 -23.98 -5.52
CA LEU A 17 37.76 -25.18 -4.66
C LEU A 17 38.95 -26.06 -5.04
N VAL A 18 39.93 -26.16 -4.18
CA VAL A 18 40.98 -27.18 -4.27
C VAL A 18 40.60 -28.36 -3.36
N ALA A 19 40.14 -29.44 -3.97
CA ALA A 19 40.00 -30.72 -3.32
C ALA A 19 41.40 -31.37 -3.23
N ALA A 20 41.93 -31.49 -2.05
CA ALA A 20 43.14 -32.29 -1.81
C ALA A 20 42.72 -33.69 -1.32
N SER A 21 42.86 -34.68 -2.19
CA SER A 21 42.76 -36.10 -1.89
C SER A 21 44.02 -36.56 -1.14
N GLY A 22 43.80 -37.25 -0.01
CA GLY A 22 44.84 -37.76 0.85
C GLY A 22 45.66 -38.89 0.25
N MET A 23 46.89 -39.01 0.71
CA MET A 23 47.62 -40.28 0.78
C MET A 23 48.28 -40.43 2.15
N VAL A 24 47.81 -41.47 2.83
CA VAL A 24 48.38 -41.95 4.06
C VAL A 24 49.69 -42.70 3.71
N SER A 25 50.78 -42.39 4.38
CA SER A 25 51.91 -43.29 4.53
C SER A 25 52.39 -43.22 5.96
N ALA A 26 52.16 -44.32 6.70
CA ALA A 26 52.66 -44.55 8.02
C ALA A 26 54.11 -45.03 7.95
N TYR A 27 54.98 -44.44 8.72
CA TYR A 27 56.13 -45.13 9.30
C TYR A 27 56.36 -44.66 10.73
N ALA A 28 56.30 -45.61 11.61
CA ALA A 28 56.55 -45.49 13.06
C ALA A 28 58.02 -45.50 13.34
N SER A 29 58.41 -44.67 14.28
CA SER A 29 59.05 -45.15 15.56
C SER A 29 59.81 -44.03 16.26
N GLY A 30 59.48 -43.86 17.53
CA GLY A 30 60.49 -43.60 18.53
C GLY A 30 60.61 -42.17 19.08
N SER A 31 60.24 -42.12 20.33
CA SER A 31 60.68 -41.14 21.33
C SER A 31 59.60 -40.17 21.83
N SER A 32 59.11 -40.51 22.98
CA SER A 32 58.26 -39.72 23.85
C SER A 32 58.92 -38.42 24.29
N GLY A 33 58.43 -37.37 23.74
CA GLY A 33 58.58 -36.03 24.25
C GLY A 33 57.35 -35.31 23.88
N THR A 34 56.36 -35.23 24.77
CA THR A 34 55.19 -34.38 24.62
C THR A 34 55.65 -32.92 24.58
N LYS A 35 56.03 -32.44 23.39
CA LYS A 35 56.06 -30.99 23.12
C LYS A 35 54.59 -30.55 23.16
N LYS A 36 54.19 -29.90 24.26
CA LYS A 36 52.98 -29.10 24.25
C LYS A 36 53.02 -28.25 22.98
N ALA A 37 52.07 -28.47 22.05
CA ALA A 37 51.90 -27.60 20.89
C ALA A 37 51.83 -26.17 21.42
N LYS A 38 52.70 -25.29 20.94
CA LYS A 38 52.72 -23.91 21.33
C LYS A 38 51.36 -23.34 20.82
N VAL A 39 50.47 -23.00 21.74
CA VAL A 39 49.18 -22.45 21.38
C VAL A 39 49.47 -21.14 20.64
N GLN A 40 49.00 -21.03 19.41
CA GLN A 40 49.15 -19.82 18.61
C GLN A 40 48.38 -18.70 19.27
N THR A 41 48.98 -17.52 19.43
CA THR A 41 48.37 -16.30 19.95
C THR A 41 48.41 -15.21 18.88
N ILE A 42 47.44 -14.33 18.93
CA ILE A 42 47.38 -13.13 18.07
C ILE A 42 48.57 -12.22 18.40
N THR A 43 49.13 -11.56 17.40
CA THR A 43 50.25 -10.65 17.57
C THR A 43 49.86 -9.45 18.45
N GLU A 44 50.74 -9.02 19.35
CA GLU A 44 50.50 -7.82 20.19
C GLU A 44 50.25 -6.59 19.33
N GLY A 45 49.28 -5.75 19.73
CA GLY A 45 48.86 -4.56 18.99
C GLY A 45 47.84 -4.82 17.89
N VAL A 46 47.32 -6.03 17.76
CA VAL A 46 46.21 -6.31 16.86
C VAL A 46 44.87 -6.16 17.60
N CYS A 47 43.94 -5.41 17.00
CA CYS A 47 42.58 -5.24 17.48
C CYS A 47 41.58 -5.81 16.46
N ILE A 48 40.42 -6.29 16.92
CA ILE A 48 39.25 -6.59 16.07
C ILE A 48 38.23 -5.47 16.32
N GLY A 49 38.04 -4.61 15.32
CA GLY A 49 37.33 -3.36 15.53
C GLY A 49 37.98 -2.55 16.67
N SER A 50 37.23 -2.26 17.72
CA SER A 50 37.72 -1.58 18.93
C SER A 50 38.23 -2.51 20.03
N VAL A 51 38.13 -3.83 19.84
CA VAL A 51 38.50 -4.83 20.85
C VAL A 51 39.98 -5.20 20.71
N ASP A 52 40.80 -4.90 21.71
CA ASP A 52 42.20 -5.37 21.77
C ASP A 52 42.23 -6.87 22.00
N VAL A 53 42.82 -7.60 21.06
CA VAL A 53 42.96 -9.06 21.09
C VAL A 53 44.43 -9.52 21.09
N GLY A 54 45.39 -8.58 21.20
CA GLY A 54 46.83 -8.87 21.24
C GLY A 54 47.17 -9.85 22.33
N GLY A 55 48.04 -10.83 22.02
CA GLY A 55 48.46 -11.90 22.94
C GLY A 55 47.38 -12.93 23.27
N MET A 56 46.18 -12.82 22.77
CA MET A 56 45.08 -13.76 23.06
C MET A 56 45.16 -15.02 22.21
N THR A 57 44.70 -16.15 22.78
CA THR A 57 44.39 -17.35 21.99
C THR A 57 43.09 -17.18 21.21
N LYS A 58 42.85 -18.01 20.19
CA LYS A 58 41.62 -18.01 19.39
C LYS A 58 40.36 -18.00 20.26
N GLU A 59 40.28 -18.85 21.27
CA GLU A 59 39.12 -18.97 22.15
C GLU A 59 38.89 -17.73 23.04
N LYS A 60 39.99 -17.08 23.48
CA LYS A 60 39.89 -15.85 24.27
C LYS A 60 39.47 -14.68 23.43
N ALA A 61 40.02 -14.55 22.23
CA ALA A 61 39.64 -13.51 21.27
C ALA A 61 38.15 -13.61 20.86
N LYS A 62 37.69 -14.83 20.56
CA LYS A 62 36.24 -15.06 20.30
C LYS A 62 35.36 -14.56 21.44
N LYS A 63 35.68 -14.96 22.68
CA LYS A 63 34.92 -14.51 23.86
C LYS A 63 34.96 -12.99 24.05
N ALA A 64 36.07 -12.34 23.73
CA ALA A 64 36.18 -10.90 23.82
C ALA A 64 35.31 -10.17 22.77
N VAL A 65 35.30 -10.67 21.52
CA VAL A 65 34.46 -10.15 20.46
C VAL A 65 32.98 -10.39 20.76
N ASP A 66 32.62 -11.61 21.20
CA ASP A 66 31.22 -11.92 21.57
C ASP A 66 30.73 -11.04 22.73
N ALA A 67 31.57 -10.79 23.75
CA ALA A 67 31.26 -9.89 24.86
C ALA A 67 31.06 -8.44 24.40
N TYR A 68 31.82 -7.98 23.41
CA TYR A 68 31.64 -6.67 22.82
C TYR A 68 30.28 -6.59 22.07
N VAL A 69 29.95 -7.58 21.23
CA VAL A 69 28.65 -7.65 20.54
C VAL A 69 27.52 -7.67 21.54
N ASP A 70 27.67 -8.41 22.64
CA ASP A 70 26.67 -8.40 23.73
C ASP A 70 26.52 -7.01 24.37
N SER A 71 27.61 -6.26 24.50
CA SER A 71 27.59 -4.92 25.11
C SER A 71 26.88 -3.86 24.27
N ILE A 72 26.80 -4.05 22.96
CA ILE A 72 26.15 -3.10 22.03
C ILE A 72 24.69 -3.42 21.75
N LYS A 73 24.13 -4.49 22.32
CA LYS A 73 22.76 -4.94 22.05
C LYS A 73 21.70 -3.84 22.24
N ASP A 74 21.86 -3.02 23.26
CA ASP A 74 20.95 -1.94 23.61
C ASP A 74 21.26 -0.62 22.88
N THR A 75 22.24 -0.61 21.98
CA THR A 75 22.55 0.56 21.16
C THR A 75 21.43 0.81 20.17
N PHE A 76 20.92 2.06 20.14
CA PHE A 76 19.90 2.49 19.21
C PHE A 76 20.53 3.01 17.92
N PHE A 77 19.90 2.65 16.80
CA PHE A 77 20.17 3.20 15.48
C PHE A 77 18.92 3.89 14.97
N SER A 78 19.02 5.16 14.62
CA SER A 78 17.94 5.92 14.00
C SER A 78 17.93 5.68 12.50
N LEU A 79 16.95 4.94 12.02
CA LEU A 79 16.78 4.60 10.61
C LEU A 79 15.88 5.65 9.95
N LYS A 80 16.47 6.49 9.08
CA LYS A 80 15.82 7.67 8.53
C LYS A 80 15.38 7.45 7.09
N GLY A 81 14.08 7.60 6.85
CA GLY A 81 13.44 7.59 5.52
C GLY A 81 13.29 8.98 4.92
N ALA A 82 12.41 9.10 3.94
CA ALA A 82 12.12 10.38 3.28
C ALA A 82 11.22 11.31 4.09
N ASN A 83 10.31 10.75 4.88
CA ASN A 83 9.31 11.51 5.66
C ASN A 83 9.56 11.49 7.16
N GLY A 84 10.20 10.45 7.68
CA GLY A 84 10.43 10.29 9.11
C GLY A 84 11.55 9.31 9.40
N SER A 85 11.72 8.98 10.69
CA SER A 85 12.69 8.01 11.16
C SER A 85 12.08 7.16 12.27
N PHE A 86 12.66 6.00 12.52
CA PHE A 86 12.36 5.22 13.70
C PHE A 86 13.66 4.66 14.29
N ASP A 87 13.65 4.42 15.59
CA ASP A 87 14.78 3.86 16.30
C ASP A 87 14.64 2.34 16.39
N ALA A 88 15.73 1.63 16.12
CA ALA A 88 15.86 0.19 16.29
C ALA A 88 17.12 -0.13 17.08
N THR A 89 17.03 -1.04 18.05
CA THR A 89 18.20 -1.52 18.77
C THR A 89 19.00 -2.53 17.95
N ALA A 90 20.30 -2.65 18.26
CA ALA A 90 21.14 -3.70 17.68
C ALA A 90 20.53 -5.10 17.94
N GLN A 91 19.90 -5.31 19.09
CA GLN A 91 19.20 -6.55 19.42
C GLN A 91 17.98 -6.80 18.53
N GLU A 92 17.15 -5.78 18.29
CA GLU A 92 15.97 -5.88 17.40
C GLU A 92 16.39 -6.20 15.97
N MET A 93 17.46 -5.59 15.46
CA MET A 93 18.04 -5.91 14.16
C MET A 93 18.84 -7.22 14.15
N SER A 94 19.04 -7.84 15.32
CA SER A 94 19.88 -9.05 15.50
C SER A 94 21.29 -8.85 14.95
N VAL A 95 21.94 -7.75 15.36
CA VAL A 95 23.33 -7.47 15.02
C VAL A 95 24.22 -8.58 15.57
N SER A 96 25.10 -9.12 14.74
CA SER A 96 26.06 -10.18 15.06
C SER A 96 27.38 -9.90 14.35
N ALA A 97 28.47 -10.50 14.86
CA ALA A 97 29.79 -10.49 14.22
C ALA A 97 30.06 -11.84 13.57
N ASP A 98 30.80 -11.86 12.47
CA ASP A 98 31.48 -13.09 12.03
C ASP A 98 32.77 -13.27 12.83
N THR A 99 32.60 -13.68 14.10
CA THR A 99 33.69 -13.82 15.09
C THR A 99 34.75 -14.78 14.63
N ASP A 100 34.36 -15.84 13.87
CA ASP A 100 35.34 -16.82 13.38
C ASP A 100 36.23 -16.22 12.30
N ALA A 101 35.64 -15.54 11.31
CA ALA A 101 36.41 -14.88 10.26
C ALA A 101 37.31 -13.75 10.82
N ALA A 102 36.79 -12.93 11.71
CA ALA A 102 37.52 -11.82 12.32
C ALA A 102 38.73 -12.32 13.15
N VAL A 103 38.54 -13.39 13.95
CA VAL A 103 39.61 -13.94 14.77
C VAL A 103 40.66 -14.70 13.93
N ASP A 104 40.22 -15.39 12.86
CA ASP A 104 41.16 -16.09 11.96
C ASP A 104 41.99 -15.05 11.16
N GLU A 105 41.42 -13.93 10.74
CA GLU A 105 42.14 -12.83 10.12
C GLU A 105 43.15 -12.23 11.13
N ALA A 106 42.72 -11.93 12.36
CA ALA A 106 43.62 -11.42 13.39
C ALA A 106 44.80 -12.37 13.71
N LEU A 107 44.58 -13.67 13.68
CA LEU A 107 45.62 -14.67 13.85
C LEU A 107 46.60 -14.74 12.66
N SER A 108 46.15 -14.34 11.46
CA SER A 108 47.00 -14.35 10.26
C SER A 108 48.02 -13.20 10.24
N VAL A 109 47.72 -12.09 10.92
CA VAL A 109 48.56 -10.87 10.96
C VAL A 109 49.95 -11.22 11.47
N CYS A 110 50.98 -10.95 10.69
CA CYS A 110 52.40 -11.29 10.89
C CYS A 110 52.74 -12.78 10.92
N HIS A 111 51.77 -13.69 10.73
CA HIS A 111 51.99 -15.11 10.76
C HIS A 111 51.85 -15.76 9.37
N GLU A 112 51.01 -15.21 8.51
CA GLU A 112 50.75 -15.73 7.16
C GLU A 112 51.27 -14.77 6.07
N GLY A 113 51.30 -15.21 4.83
CA GLY A 113 51.80 -14.44 3.69
C GLY A 113 53.33 -14.59 3.46
N SER A 114 53.86 -13.80 2.53
CA SER A 114 55.28 -13.77 2.21
C SER A 114 56.11 -13.12 3.32
N LEU A 115 57.44 -13.32 3.30
CA LEU A 115 58.33 -12.62 4.24
C LEU A 115 58.22 -11.11 4.14
N ILE A 116 57.88 -10.58 2.96
CA ILE A 116 57.72 -9.13 2.73
C ILE A 116 56.43 -8.67 3.39
N ASP A 117 55.33 -9.41 3.20
CA ASP A 117 54.00 -9.06 3.79
C ASP A 117 54.11 -9.01 5.32
N ARG A 118 54.67 -10.07 5.94
CA ARG A 118 54.88 -10.13 7.39
C ARG A 118 55.82 -9.04 7.92
N PHE A 119 56.82 -8.63 7.12
CA PHE A 119 57.66 -7.52 7.48
C PHE A 119 56.91 -6.18 7.43
N VAL A 120 56.10 -5.93 6.38
CA VAL A 120 55.29 -4.75 6.26
C VAL A 120 54.31 -4.66 7.42
N GLU A 121 53.55 -5.69 7.71
CA GLU A 121 52.60 -5.75 8.84
C GLU A 121 53.32 -5.51 10.19
N SER A 122 54.50 -6.06 10.39
CA SER A 122 55.31 -5.81 11.59
C SER A 122 55.78 -4.36 11.71
N GLU A 123 56.08 -3.69 10.59
CA GLU A 123 56.42 -2.26 10.59
C GLU A 123 55.20 -1.36 10.83
N GLU A 124 54.01 -1.80 10.37
CA GLU A 124 52.73 -1.09 10.67
C GLU A 124 52.41 -1.20 12.16
N LEU A 125 52.53 -2.35 12.78
CA LEU A 125 52.31 -2.54 14.21
C LEU A 125 53.26 -1.66 15.09
N LYS A 126 54.44 -1.35 14.60
CA LYS A 126 55.34 -0.41 15.30
C LYS A 126 54.88 1.04 15.26
N LYS A 127 54.02 1.37 14.30
CA LYS A 127 53.45 2.75 14.14
C LYS A 127 52.14 2.90 14.91
N GLY A 128 51.48 1.82 15.28
CA GLY A 128 50.23 1.82 16.02
C GLY A 128 49.54 0.45 15.92
N ASN A 129 48.36 0.34 16.52
CA ASN A 129 47.57 -0.88 16.45
C ASN A 129 47.06 -1.13 15.03
N VAL A 130 47.03 -2.39 14.62
CA VAL A 130 46.41 -2.86 13.39
C VAL A 130 45.00 -3.34 13.73
N ALA A 131 43.98 -2.71 13.10
CA ALA A 131 42.59 -3.08 13.29
C ALA A 131 42.09 -4.01 12.16
N VAL A 132 41.62 -5.18 12.53
CA VAL A 132 40.92 -6.14 11.68
C VAL A 132 39.43 -5.82 11.74
N ASN A 133 38.70 -6.07 10.66
CA ASN A 133 37.26 -5.85 10.63
C ASN A 133 36.51 -6.81 11.55
N MET A 134 35.50 -6.34 12.27
CA MET A 134 34.64 -7.19 13.12
C MET A 134 33.56 -7.93 12.33
N TYR A 135 33.34 -7.56 11.07
CA TYR A 135 32.30 -8.13 10.19
C TYR A 135 30.90 -8.13 10.82
N LEU A 136 30.53 -6.97 11.40
CA LEU A 136 29.19 -6.78 11.93
C LEU A 136 28.14 -6.86 10.82
N SER A 137 27.04 -7.53 11.11
CA SER A 137 25.91 -7.63 10.18
C SER A 137 24.58 -7.75 10.93
N VAL A 138 23.49 -7.35 10.27
CA VAL A 138 22.12 -7.53 10.78
C VAL A 138 21.49 -8.80 10.22
N ASP A 139 20.46 -9.32 10.89
CA ASP A 139 19.54 -10.29 10.27
C ASP A 139 18.76 -9.57 9.16
N LYS A 140 19.03 -9.95 7.92
CA LYS A 140 18.47 -9.26 6.72
C LYS A 140 16.95 -9.33 6.68
N GLN A 141 16.37 -10.51 7.00
CA GLN A 141 14.91 -10.68 6.92
C GLN A 141 14.20 -9.90 8.02
N LYS A 142 14.73 -9.98 9.24
CA LYS A 142 14.15 -9.30 10.39
C LYS A 142 14.21 -7.78 10.23
N THR A 143 15.36 -7.26 9.81
CA THR A 143 15.53 -5.83 9.54
C THR A 143 14.66 -5.36 8.38
N ALA A 144 14.55 -6.16 7.31
CA ALA A 144 13.66 -5.85 6.19
C ALA A 144 12.20 -5.75 6.63
N ASN A 145 11.72 -6.69 7.45
CA ASN A 145 10.37 -6.67 7.98
C ASN A 145 10.11 -5.42 8.83
N MET A 146 11.05 -5.04 9.70
CA MET A 146 10.94 -3.83 10.54
C MET A 146 10.81 -2.56 9.68
N ILE A 147 11.65 -2.43 8.63
CA ILE A 147 11.57 -1.29 7.70
C ILE A 147 10.24 -1.30 6.96
N TYR A 148 9.78 -2.46 6.49
CA TYR A 148 8.52 -2.62 5.77
C TYR A 148 7.31 -2.23 6.64
N ASP A 149 7.27 -2.68 7.90
CA ASP A 149 6.19 -2.37 8.84
C ASP A 149 6.11 -0.86 9.17
N LYS A 150 7.22 -0.12 8.99
CA LYS A 150 7.32 1.32 9.17
C LYS A 150 7.24 2.13 7.87
N SER A 151 7.00 1.47 6.73
CA SER A 151 7.04 2.11 5.42
C SER A 151 6.10 3.31 5.28
N ASP A 152 4.90 3.26 5.87
CA ASP A 152 3.94 4.39 5.83
C ASP A 152 4.45 5.65 6.56
N GLU A 153 5.28 5.48 7.60
CA GLU A 153 5.89 6.58 8.35
C GLU A 153 7.14 7.14 7.64
N LEU A 154 7.85 6.28 6.91
CA LEU A 154 9.12 6.57 6.24
C LEU A 154 8.96 7.14 4.84
N ASN A 155 7.84 6.83 4.17
CA ASN A 155 7.60 7.15 2.77
C ASN A 155 6.88 8.49 2.61
N ILE A 156 7.11 9.15 1.48
CA ILE A 156 6.28 10.23 0.95
C ILE A 156 5.44 9.64 -0.17
N LYS A 157 4.12 9.57 0.03
CA LYS A 157 3.21 9.05 -1.01
C LYS A 157 3.16 10.01 -2.20
N ALA A 158 3.29 9.48 -3.40
CA ALA A 158 3.06 10.27 -4.61
C ALA A 158 1.58 10.71 -4.67
N VAL A 159 1.36 11.93 -5.16
CA VAL A 159 0.04 12.43 -5.51
C VAL A 159 -0.06 12.41 -7.02
N ASP A 160 -1.00 11.64 -7.56
CA ASP A 160 -1.17 11.51 -9.00
C ASP A 160 -1.55 12.84 -9.66
N ASN A 161 -1.17 13.01 -10.93
CA ASN A 161 -1.66 14.10 -11.73
C ASN A 161 -3.18 13.95 -11.94
N SER A 162 -3.88 15.06 -12.00
CA SER A 162 -5.32 15.05 -12.18
C SER A 162 -5.79 16.11 -13.16
N LEU A 163 -7.11 16.20 -13.32
CA LEU A 163 -7.76 17.21 -14.13
C LEU A 163 -8.74 18.00 -13.26
N GLN A 164 -8.91 19.27 -13.60
CA GLN A 164 -9.96 20.10 -13.05
C GLN A 164 -10.87 20.58 -14.18
N ARG A 165 -12.18 20.40 -14.02
CA ARG A 165 -13.14 20.88 -15.01
C ARG A 165 -13.17 22.41 -15.04
N ASN A 166 -13.07 22.99 -16.23
CA ASN A 166 -13.10 24.42 -16.47
C ASN A 166 -13.99 24.70 -17.69
N GLY A 167 -15.28 25.01 -17.42
CA GLY A 167 -16.29 25.13 -18.48
C GLY A 167 -16.41 23.84 -19.29
N ASP A 168 -16.15 23.91 -20.59
CA ASP A 168 -16.18 22.77 -21.51
C ASP A 168 -14.83 22.10 -21.70
N SER A 169 -13.80 22.55 -20.98
CA SER A 169 -12.43 22.02 -21.05
C SER A 169 -11.95 21.46 -19.71
N PHE A 170 -10.75 20.89 -19.73
CA PHE A 170 -10.06 20.42 -18.54
C PHE A 170 -8.71 21.11 -18.40
N ASP A 171 -8.41 21.60 -17.22
CA ASP A 171 -7.10 22.09 -16.84
C ASP A 171 -6.30 20.94 -16.20
N PHE A 172 -5.06 20.77 -16.63
CA PHE A 172 -4.14 19.78 -16.03
C PHE A 172 -3.68 20.27 -14.66
N VAL A 173 -3.83 19.42 -13.65
CA VAL A 173 -3.36 19.65 -12.29
C VAL A 173 -2.18 18.75 -12.03
N PRO A 174 -0.95 19.29 -11.90
CA PRO A 174 0.22 18.49 -11.61
C PRO A 174 0.13 17.88 -10.21
N GLY A 175 0.49 16.61 -10.10
CA GLY A 175 0.64 15.90 -8.85
C GLY A 175 1.96 16.21 -8.15
N GLN A 176 2.36 15.36 -7.23
CA GLN A 176 3.62 15.46 -6.48
C GLN A 176 4.36 14.13 -6.52
N GLU A 177 5.67 14.20 -6.72
CA GLU A 177 6.53 13.04 -6.62
C GLU A 177 6.51 12.48 -5.20
N GLY A 178 6.48 11.15 -5.11
CA GLY A 178 6.66 10.41 -3.87
C GLY A 178 8.10 9.94 -3.71
N LYS A 179 8.40 9.43 -2.51
CA LYS A 179 9.64 8.72 -2.21
C LYS A 179 9.31 7.48 -1.39
N GLU A 180 9.76 6.34 -1.84
CA GLU A 180 9.58 5.07 -1.16
C GLU A 180 10.91 4.47 -0.76
N VAL A 181 10.99 3.91 0.44
CA VAL A 181 12.19 3.22 0.92
C VAL A 181 12.40 1.94 0.11
N ASP A 182 13.58 1.80 -0.48
CA ASP A 182 14.05 0.54 -1.04
C ASP A 182 14.56 -0.34 0.10
N VAL A 183 13.67 -1.20 0.60
CA VAL A 183 13.94 -2.04 1.77
C VAL A 183 15.18 -2.89 1.58
N VAL A 184 15.36 -3.48 0.40
CA VAL A 184 16.50 -4.36 0.11
C VAL A 184 17.81 -3.59 0.12
N LYS A 185 17.88 -2.49 -0.61
CA LYS A 185 19.08 -1.65 -0.63
C LYS A 185 19.36 -1.02 0.73
N SER A 186 18.34 -0.68 1.49
CA SER A 186 18.49 -0.13 2.84
C SER A 186 19.12 -1.13 3.80
N VAL A 187 18.72 -2.41 3.76
CA VAL A 187 19.37 -3.47 4.56
C VAL A 187 20.84 -3.62 4.18
N TYR A 188 21.19 -3.52 2.90
CA TYR A 188 22.60 -3.53 2.49
C TYR A 188 23.36 -2.28 2.97
N ALA A 189 22.74 -1.11 2.91
CA ALA A 189 23.34 0.14 3.41
C ALA A 189 23.57 0.10 4.93
N ILE A 190 22.64 -0.50 5.70
CA ILE A 190 22.81 -0.72 7.13
C ILE A 190 24.03 -1.64 7.41
N ASN A 191 24.16 -2.74 6.67
CA ASN A 191 25.32 -3.63 6.82
C ASN A 191 26.64 -2.92 6.45
N ASP A 192 26.65 -2.17 5.35
CA ASP A 192 27.84 -1.41 4.93
C ASP A 192 28.23 -0.36 5.99
N PHE A 193 27.25 0.35 6.55
CA PHE A 193 27.47 1.29 7.65
C PHE A 193 28.10 0.62 8.87
N LEU A 194 27.53 -0.51 9.32
CA LEU A 194 28.03 -1.24 10.48
C LEU A 194 29.45 -1.78 10.27
N GLN A 195 29.81 -2.17 9.06
CA GLN A 195 31.12 -2.74 8.74
C GLN A 195 32.21 -1.70 8.50
N ASN A 196 31.86 -0.57 7.88
CA ASN A 196 32.83 0.34 7.32
C ASN A 196 32.81 1.76 7.91
N SER A 197 31.72 2.16 8.54
CA SER A 197 31.51 3.56 8.96
C SER A 197 31.20 3.72 10.44
N TRP A 198 30.70 2.67 11.11
CA TRP A 198 30.30 2.78 12.50
C TRP A 198 31.52 2.68 13.44
N ASP A 199 31.72 3.76 14.20
CA ASP A 199 32.82 3.87 15.18
C ASP A 199 32.35 3.70 16.64
N GLY A 200 31.08 3.31 16.84
CA GLY A 200 30.46 3.17 18.16
C GLY A 200 29.75 4.44 18.66
N SER A 201 29.80 5.55 17.92
CA SER A 201 29.24 6.85 18.35
C SER A 201 28.12 7.36 17.45
N ALA A 202 28.22 7.18 16.13
CA ALA A 202 27.21 7.67 15.17
C ALA A 202 26.14 6.60 14.95
N ASN A 203 24.88 6.96 15.18
CA ASN A 203 23.78 6.02 15.18
C ASN A 203 22.67 6.38 14.17
N GLU A 204 22.83 7.42 13.33
CA GLU A 204 21.88 7.78 12.28
C GLU A 204 22.27 7.09 10.96
N ILE A 205 21.33 6.36 10.36
CA ILE A 205 21.51 5.67 9.08
C ILE A 205 20.43 6.13 8.12
N GLU A 206 20.84 6.76 7.01
CA GLU A 206 19.91 7.11 5.94
C GLU A 206 19.54 5.88 5.13
N LEU A 207 18.23 5.61 5.03
CA LEU A 207 17.70 4.54 4.21
C LEU A 207 17.69 4.94 2.74
N VAL A 208 17.90 3.97 1.87
CA VAL A 208 17.87 4.19 0.42
C VAL A 208 16.44 4.40 -0.04
N THR A 209 16.18 5.46 -0.77
CA THR A 209 14.84 5.77 -1.30
C THR A 209 14.84 5.82 -2.81
N ASN A 210 13.73 5.39 -3.42
CA ASN A 210 13.41 5.55 -4.84
C ASN A 210 12.37 6.65 -5.00
N THR A 211 12.50 7.48 -6.05
CA THR A 211 11.47 8.44 -6.42
C THR A 211 10.34 7.73 -7.15
N VAL A 212 9.10 7.97 -6.70
CA VAL A 212 7.86 7.49 -7.34
C VAL A 212 7.23 8.65 -8.10
N GLN A 213 7.12 8.49 -9.41
CA GLN A 213 6.52 9.53 -10.25
C GLN A 213 4.99 9.49 -10.15
N PRO A 214 4.32 10.66 -10.17
CA PRO A 214 2.87 10.74 -10.32
C PRO A 214 2.39 10.01 -11.57
N ARG A 215 1.30 9.24 -11.47
CA ARG A 215 0.63 8.66 -12.63
C ARG A 215 -0.11 9.73 -13.43
N GLY A 216 -0.43 9.44 -14.68
CA GLY A 216 -1.20 10.30 -15.57
C GLY A 216 -0.35 11.42 -16.18
N SER A 217 0.41 11.11 -17.22
CA SER A 217 1.12 12.16 -17.96
C SER A 217 0.15 13.18 -18.55
N LYS A 218 0.63 14.39 -18.82
CA LYS A 218 -0.18 15.44 -19.45
C LYS A 218 -0.73 14.98 -20.79
N GLU A 219 0.06 14.24 -21.58
CA GLU A 219 -0.35 13.68 -22.87
C GLU A 219 -1.47 12.65 -22.71
N GLU A 220 -1.43 11.83 -21.66
CA GLU A 220 -2.43 10.82 -21.38
C GLU A 220 -3.74 11.46 -20.93
N LEU A 221 -3.69 12.34 -19.92
CA LEU A 221 -4.86 12.97 -19.35
C LEU A 221 -5.52 13.98 -20.33
N SER A 222 -4.76 14.60 -21.22
CA SER A 222 -5.31 15.51 -22.25
C SER A 222 -6.23 14.84 -23.28
N LYS A 223 -6.23 13.50 -23.35
CA LYS A 223 -7.14 12.74 -24.21
C LYS A 223 -8.55 12.65 -23.64
N ILE A 224 -8.71 12.87 -22.32
CA ILE A 224 -9.99 12.85 -21.62
C ILE A 224 -10.76 14.12 -21.97
N LYS A 225 -11.79 14.00 -22.83
CA LYS A 225 -12.60 15.14 -23.30
C LYS A 225 -14.04 14.79 -23.61
N ASP A 226 -14.34 13.52 -23.93
CA ASP A 226 -15.65 13.08 -24.36
C ASP A 226 -16.49 12.65 -23.15
N ASN A 227 -17.76 13.08 -23.09
CA ASN A 227 -18.69 12.58 -22.08
C ASN A 227 -19.18 11.19 -22.49
N LEU A 228 -18.69 10.17 -21.81
CA LEU A 228 -19.03 8.76 -22.08
C LEU A 228 -20.38 8.34 -21.48
N GLY A 229 -20.81 9.02 -20.41
CA GLY A 229 -22.07 8.75 -19.74
C GLY A 229 -22.32 9.72 -18.60
N GLY A 230 -23.57 10.10 -18.40
CA GLY A 230 -23.97 11.00 -17.34
C GLY A 230 -25.35 10.66 -16.80
N PHE A 231 -25.59 11.05 -15.54
CA PHE A 231 -26.88 10.88 -14.87
C PHE A 231 -27.07 11.88 -13.74
N SER A 232 -28.34 12.20 -13.47
CA SER A 232 -28.71 13.15 -12.42
C SER A 232 -29.90 12.64 -11.61
N THR A 233 -29.90 12.95 -10.31
CA THR A 233 -31.09 12.74 -9.45
C THR A 233 -31.40 13.97 -8.61
N ASP A 234 -32.69 14.17 -8.33
CA ASP A 234 -33.18 15.28 -7.51
C ASP A 234 -33.14 14.96 -6.02
N PHE A 235 -32.62 15.87 -5.20
CA PHE A 235 -32.65 15.83 -3.74
C PHE A 235 -33.14 17.15 -3.12
N SER A 236 -33.81 17.99 -3.92
CA SER A 236 -34.28 19.33 -3.51
C SER A 236 -35.23 19.30 -2.32
N SER A 237 -36.01 18.23 -2.16
CA SER A 237 -36.92 18.02 -1.02
C SER A 237 -36.25 17.50 0.24
N SER A 238 -34.91 17.26 0.22
CA SER A 238 -34.18 16.72 1.36
C SER A 238 -34.03 17.74 2.48
N ALA A 239 -34.08 17.25 3.73
CA ALA A 239 -33.71 18.05 4.89
C ALA A 239 -32.21 18.48 4.79
N ALA A 240 -31.86 19.58 5.46
CA ALA A 240 -30.54 20.21 5.36
C ALA A 240 -29.37 19.25 5.64
N GLY A 241 -29.47 18.43 6.68
CA GLY A 241 -28.41 17.44 7.00
C GLY A 241 -28.20 16.42 5.88
N ARG A 242 -29.30 15.90 5.31
CA ARG A 242 -29.22 14.97 4.17
C ARG A 242 -28.62 15.64 2.92
N ALA A 243 -29.04 16.88 2.63
CA ALA A 243 -28.49 17.63 1.50
C ALA A 243 -27.00 17.92 1.68
N THR A 244 -26.54 18.18 2.91
CA THR A 244 -25.11 18.32 3.24
C THR A 244 -24.35 17.03 2.95
N ASN A 245 -24.87 15.88 3.38
CA ASN A 245 -24.25 14.57 3.14
C ASN A 245 -24.11 14.26 1.65
N VAL A 246 -25.17 14.52 0.87
CA VAL A 246 -25.14 14.32 -0.59
C VAL A 246 -24.05 15.18 -1.25
N LYS A 247 -23.97 16.46 -0.88
CA LYS A 247 -22.96 17.39 -1.41
C LYS A 247 -21.55 16.98 -0.99
N ASN A 248 -21.37 16.60 0.28
CA ASN A 248 -20.08 16.18 0.82
C ASN A 248 -19.57 14.93 0.08
N ALA A 249 -20.36 13.85 0.02
CA ALA A 249 -19.98 12.63 -0.68
C ALA A 249 -19.75 12.86 -2.19
N CYS A 250 -20.55 13.73 -2.83
CA CYS A 250 -20.34 14.11 -4.23
C CYS A 250 -18.96 14.79 -4.42
N SER A 251 -18.59 15.71 -3.53
CA SER A 251 -17.32 16.44 -3.62
C SER A 251 -16.10 15.52 -3.41
N LEU A 252 -16.22 14.49 -2.58
CA LEU A 252 -15.14 13.51 -2.33
C LEU A 252 -14.90 12.58 -3.54
N ILE A 253 -15.93 12.35 -4.36
CA ILE A 253 -15.81 11.54 -5.58
C ILE A 253 -15.37 12.40 -6.77
N ASN A 254 -15.76 13.68 -6.80
CA ASN A 254 -15.44 14.58 -7.89
C ASN A 254 -13.93 14.72 -8.10
N GLY A 255 -13.48 14.64 -9.34
CA GLY A 255 -12.07 14.77 -9.70
C GLY A 255 -11.31 13.45 -9.73
N SER A 256 -11.96 12.33 -9.41
CA SER A 256 -11.32 11.01 -9.45
C SER A 256 -10.92 10.64 -10.88
N VAL A 257 -9.66 10.25 -11.07
CA VAL A 257 -9.14 9.65 -12.30
C VAL A 257 -8.96 8.16 -12.06
N ILE A 258 -9.54 7.34 -12.93
CA ILE A 258 -9.49 5.88 -12.81
C ILE A 258 -8.76 5.33 -14.03
N TYR A 259 -7.62 4.70 -13.80
CA TYR A 259 -6.75 4.21 -14.87
C TYR A 259 -7.24 2.86 -15.42
N PRO A 260 -6.80 2.46 -16.65
CA PRO A 260 -7.14 1.18 -17.23
C PRO A 260 -6.89 0.00 -16.29
N GLY A 261 -7.91 -0.83 -16.10
CA GLY A 261 -7.86 -1.99 -15.22
C GLY A 261 -8.04 -1.68 -13.72
N GLU A 262 -8.08 -0.42 -13.32
CA GLU A 262 -8.28 -0.02 -11.93
C GLU A 262 -9.74 -0.13 -11.50
N GLN A 263 -9.95 -0.56 -10.26
CA GLN A 263 -11.26 -0.63 -9.62
C GLN A 263 -11.47 0.55 -8.70
N PHE A 264 -12.65 1.16 -8.76
CA PHE A 264 -13.07 2.24 -7.89
C PHE A 264 -14.11 1.74 -6.89
N SER A 265 -13.91 2.01 -5.61
CA SER A 265 -14.83 1.74 -4.52
C SER A 265 -15.47 3.07 -4.07
N VAL A 266 -16.79 3.16 -4.17
CA VAL A 266 -17.49 4.38 -3.74
C VAL A 266 -17.44 4.52 -2.23
N TYR A 267 -17.56 3.42 -1.48
CA TYR A 267 -17.44 3.45 -0.02
C TYR A 267 -16.07 3.97 0.44
N GLU A 268 -14.98 3.48 -0.17
CA GLU A 268 -13.63 3.95 0.15
C GLU A 268 -13.47 5.45 -0.16
N ALA A 269 -13.96 5.90 -1.31
CA ALA A 269 -13.84 7.29 -1.72
C ALA A 269 -14.56 8.27 -0.80
N ILE A 270 -15.70 7.88 -0.19
CA ILE A 270 -16.49 8.73 0.68
C ILE A 270 -16.22 8.54 2.17
N SER A 271 -15.36 7.59 2.53
CA SER A 271 -15.01 7.26 3.92
C SER A 271 -13.90 8.16 4.48
N PRO A 272 -13.81 8.33 5.81
CA PRO A 272 -14.74 7.82 6.83
C PRO A 272 -16.05 8.62 6.89
N ILE A 273 -17.18 7.91 7.05
CA ILE A 273 -18.50 8.56 7.15
C ILE A 273 -18.72 8.97 8.61
N THR A 274 -18.13 10.09 9.00
CA THR A 274 -18.16 10.64 10.37
C THR A 274 -18.47 12.13 10.34
N THR A 275 -18.89 12.67 11.48
CA THR A 275 -19.14 14.12 11.64
C THR A 275 -17.87 14.94 11.40
N ASP A 276 -16.71 14.43 11.80
CA ASP A 276 -15.42 15.08 11.61
C ASP A 276 -15.04 15.19 10.12
N ASN A 277 -15.56 14.28 9.29
CA ASN A 277 -15.40 14.31 7.83
C ASN A 277 -16.58 15.03 7.12
N GLY A 278 -17.29 15.89 7.83
CA GLY A 278 -18.32 16.79 7.27
C GLY A 278 -19.71 16.18 7.07
N TYR A 279 -19.93 14.93 7.55
CA TYR A 279 -21.26 14.32 7.48
C TYR A 279 -22.16 14.74 8.66
N GLN A 280 -23.47 14.71 8.43
CA GLN A 280 -24.50 15.06 9.38
C GLN A 280 -25.38 13.85 9.68
N ILE A 281 -26.07 13.88 10.83
CA ILE A 281 -27.13 12.92 11.14
C ILE A 281 -28.32 13.21 10.23
N ALA A 282 -28.83 12.20 9.52
CA ALA A 282 -29.99 12.27 8.67
C ALA A 282 -30.64 10.89 8.50
N GLY A 283 -31.88 10.86 8.02
CA GLY A 283 -32.60 9.61 7.80
C GLY A 283 -31.92 8.71 6.78
N ALA A 284 -31.72 7.46 7.13
CA ALA A 284 -31.19 6.37 6.33
C ALA A 284 -32.14 5.18 6.37
N TYR A 285 -32.08 4.31 5.32
CA TYR A 285 -32.84 3.06 5.29
C TYR A 285 -32.00 1.94 5.93
N GLU A 286 -32.47 1.39 7.03
CA GLU A 286 -31.85 0.26 7.70
C GLU A 286 -32.91 -0.78 8.06
N ASN A 287 -32.69 -2.04 7.66
CA ASN A 287 -33.58 -3.17 7.94
C ASN A 287 -35.07 -2.91 7.67
N GLY A 288 -35.36 -2.18 6.60
CA GLY A 288 -36.73 -1.82 6.23
C GLY A 288 -37.34 -0.68 7.04
N GLN A 289 -36.57 0.03 7.81
CA GLN A 289 -37.01 1.21 8.59
C GLN A 289 -36.22 2.46 8.21
N VAL A 290 -36.78 3.62 8.51
CA VAL A 290 -36.06 4.91 8.44
C VAL A 290 -35.47 5.18 9.82
N VAL A 291 -34.15 5.23 9.90
CA VAL A 291 -33.42 5.51 11.13
C VAL A 291 -32.51 6.72 10.94
N ASP A 292 -32.26 7.45 12.01
CA ASP A 292 -31.29 8.53 12.00
C ASP A 292 -29.88 7.96 12.08
N SER A 293 -29.07 8.27 11.06
CA SER A 293 -27.69 7.80 10.96
C SER A 293 -26.78 8.88 10.39
N VAL A 294 -25.51 8.87 10.76
CA VAL A 294 -24.50 9.75 10.13
C VAL A 294 -24.32 9.32 8.67
N GLY A 295 -24.36 10.27 7.76
CA GLY A 295 -24.22 10.01 6.32
C GLY A 295 -25.52 9.62 5.61
N GLY A 296 -26.69 9.73 6.26
CA GLY A 296 -27.97 9.53 5.55
C GLY A 296 -28.04 10.34 4.26
N GLY A 297 -28.27 9.68 3.12
CA GLY A 297 -28.26 10.26 1.78
C GLY A 297 -27.16 9.77 0.83
N VAL A 298 -26.07 9.17 1.33
CA VAL A 298 -24.92 8.71 0.49
C VAL A 298 -25.32 7.65 -0.54
N CYS A 299 -26.34 6.85 -0.27
CA CYS A 299 -26.88 5.90 -1.25
C CYS A 299 -27.41 6.58 -2.52
N GLN A 300 -27.93 7.81 -2.42
CA GLN A 300 -28.35 8.55 -3.61
C GLN A 300 -27.14 8.97 -4.45
N VAL A 301 -26.03 9.30 -3.82
CA VAL A 301 -24.75 9.59 -4.49
C VAL A 301 -24.27 8.36 -5.27
N ALA A 302 -24.22 7.20 -4.60
CA ALA A 302 -23.86 5.94 -5.25
C ALA A 302 -24.82 5.58 -6.39
N THR A 303 -26.11 5.73 -6.21
CA THR A 303 -27.11 5.45 -7.25
C THR A 303 -26.92 6.35 -8.46
N THR A 304 -26.68 7.65 -8.25
CA THR A 304 -26.47 8.59 -9.35
C THR A 304 -25.20 8.25 -10.13
N LEU A 305 -24.11 7.94 -9.41
CA LEU A 305 -22.85 7.53 -10.03
C LEU A 305 -22.99 6.18 -10.75
N TYR A 306 -23.68 5.18 -10.17
CA TYR A 306 -23.96 3.91 -10.81
C TYR A 306 -24.58 4.10 -12.19
N ASN A 307 -25.59 4.97 -12.27
CA ASN A 307 -26.27 5.25 -13.51
C ASN A 307 -25.40 5.98 -14.55
N ALA A 308 -24.48 6.85 -14.12
CA ALA A 308 -23.49 7.45 -15.02
C ALA A 308 -22.50 6.40 -15.54
N VAL A 309 -22.00 5.55 -14.65
CA VAL A 309 -20.99 4.50 -14.93
C VAL A 309 -21.52 3.45 -15.91
N ILE A 310 -22.75 2.95 -15.75
CA ILE A 310 -23.32 1.98 -16.69
C ILE A 310 -23.58 2.60 -18.08
N ARG A 311 -23.81 3.91 -18.16
CA ARG A 311 -23.95 4.64 -19.43
C ARG A 311 -22.61 4.87 -20.12
N ALA A 312 -21.54 5.01 -19.34
CA ALA A 312 -20.18 5.00 -19.82
C ALA A 312 -19.68 3.59 -20.18
N GLU A 313 -20.48 2.55 -19.88
CA GLU A 313 -20.20 1.13 -20.11
C GLU A 313 -18.96 0.60 -19.38
N LEU A 314 -18.65 1.17 -18.22
CA LEU A 314 -17.64 0.62 -17.33
C LEU A 314 -18.16 -0.67 -16.66
N GLU A 315 -17.25 -1.57 -16.33
CA GLU A 315 -17.56 -2.86 -15.72
C GLU A 315 -18.03 -2.70 -14.27
N ILE A 316 -19.24 -3.17 -13.96
CA ILE A 316 -19.73 -3.21 -12.58
C ILE A 316 -19.19 -4.48 -11.91
N VAL A 317 -18.36 -4.28 -10.87
CA VAL A 317 -17.77 -5.36 -10.07
C VAL A 317 -18.68 -5.74 -8.91
N GLN A 318 -19.29 -4.75 -8.26
CA GLN A 318 -20.15 -4.96 -7.11
C GLN A 318 -21.27 -3.90 -7.08
N ARG A 319 -22.50 -4.35 -6.90
CA ARG A 319 -23.64 -3.47 -6.71
C ARG A 319 -24.69 -4.18 -5.87
N TYR A 320 -25.32 -3.47 -4.96
CA TYR A 320 -26.44 -3.95 -4.17
C TYR A 320 -27.65 -3.03 -4.35
N ASN A 321 -28.84 -3.59 -4.32
CA ASN A 321 -30.07 -2.81 -4.26
C ASN A 321 -30.42 -2.43 -2.80
N HIS A 322 -31.27 -1.45 -2.64
CA HIS A 322 -31.87 -1.11 -1.35
C HIS A 322 -32.85 -2.19 -0.88
N SER A 323 -33.05 -2.26 0.43
CA SER A 323 -34.13 -3.09 1.02
C SER A 323 -35.53 -2.49 0.79
N MET A 324 -35.62 -1.20 0.51
CA MET A 324 -36.85 -0.45 0.26
C MET A 324 -36.75 0.28 -1.09
N ILE A 325 -37.90 0.53 -1.72
CA ILE A 325 -37.94 1.33 -2.96
C ILE A 325 -37.56 2.77 -2.64
N VAL A 326 -36.61 3.31 -3.41
CA VAL A 326 -36.19 4.71 -3.34
C VAL A 326 -37.01 5.55 -4.35
N SER A 327 -37.26 6.81 -4.03
CA SER A 327 -38.09 7.66 -4.85
C SER A 327 -37.39 8.39 -5.99
N TYR A 328 -36.07 8.49 -5.94
CA TYR A 328 -35.25 9.27 -6.88
C TYR A 328 -34.81 8.53 -8.15
N VAL A 329 -35.03 7.21 -8.21
CA VAL A 329 -34.87 6.35 -9.42
C VAL A 329 -35.95 5.29 -9.46
N LYS A 330 -36.09 4.61 -10.60
CA LYS A 330 -36.98 3.44 -10.73
C LYS A 330 -36.37 2.22 -10.04
N PRO A 331 -37.19 1.22 -9.64
CA PRO A 331 -36.69 -0.05 -9.15
C PRO A 331 -35.66 -0.66 -10.09
N SER A 332 -34.59 -1.25 -9.57
CA SER A 332 -33.42 -1.80 -10.25
C SER A 332 -32.39 -0.80 -10.81
N ASP A 333 -32.67 0.52 -10.80
CA ASP A 333 -31.70 1.55 -11.15
C ASP A 333 -30.87 2.04 -9.94
N ASP A 334 -31.09 1.48 -8.76
CA ASP A 334 -30.51 1.93 -7.50
C ASP A 334 -29.19 1.20 -7.17
N ALA A 335 -28.36 1.84 -6.36
CA ALA A 335 -27.17 1.26 -5.74
C ALA A 335 -27.09 1.67 -4.27
N ALA A 336 -27.07 0.68 -3.37
CA ALA A 336 -27.03 0.88 -1.93
C ALA A 336 -25.61 0.75 -1.39
N ILE A 337 -25.27 1.61 -0.42
CA ILE A 337 -24.04 1.53 0.36
C ILE A 337 -24.39 1.30 1.83
N ALA A 338 -23.70 0.34 2.49
CA ALA A 338 -23.85 0.09 3.91
C ALA A 338 -22.55 -0.50 4.48
N GLY A 339 -21.71 0.35 5.01
CA GLY A 339 -20.39 -0.05 5.51
C GLY A 339 -19.58 -0.79 4.44
N THR A 340 -18.75 -1.72 4.87
CA THR A 340 -17.89 -2.51 3.97
C THR A 340 -18.61 -3.69 3.30
N TYR A 341 -19.84 -4.04 3.73
CA TYR A 341 -20.57 -5.21 3.23
C TYR A 341 -21.49 -4.90 2.03
N LYS A 342 -21.89 -3.64 1.82
CA LYS A 342 -22.58 -3.19 0.60
C LYS A 342 -21.85 -2.00 0.02
N ASP A 343 -21.30 -2.16 -1.15
CA ASP A 343 -20.57 -1.12 -1.86
C ASP A 343 -20.98 -1.09 -3.34
N LEU A 344 -20.75 0.03 -3.98
CA LEU A 344 -20.72 0.15 -5.42
C LEU A 344 -19.27 0.14 -5.86
N LYS A 345 -18.85 -0.94 -6.53
CA LYS A 345 -17.53 -1.06 -7.12
C LYS A 345 -17.64 -1.22 -8.62
N PHE A 346 -16.84 -0.48 -9.34
CA PHE A 346 -16.74 -0.60 -10.80
C PHE A 346 -15.29 -0.52 -11.23
N LYS A 347 -14.99 -1.00 -12.43
CA LYS A 347 -13.66 -1.07 -12.98
C LYS A 347 -13.61 -0.33 -14.31
N ASN A 348 -12.54 0.41 -14.53
CA ASN A 348 -12.26 0.94 -15.84
C ASN A 348 -11.75 -0.18 -16.75
N ASN A 349 -12.62 -0.70 -17.59
CA ASN A 349 -12.34 -1.74 -18.59
C ASN A 349 -11.96 -1.15 -19.96
N LEU A 350 -11.75 0.16 -20.04
CA LEU A 350 -11.32 0.86 -21.26
C LEU A 350 -9.79 0.93 -21.31
N ASP A 351 -9.26 1.26 -22.49
CA ASP A 351 -7.80 1.38 -22.74
C ASP A 351 -7.22 2.73 -22.28
N ASN A 352 -8.06 3.71 -21.95
CA ASN A 352 -7.67 5.04 -21.52
C ASN A 352 -8.23 5.35 -20.12
N PRO A 353 -7.58 6.26 -19.35
CA PRO A 353 -8.15 6.70 -18.09
C PRO A 353 -9.50 7.40 -18.28
N VAL A 354 -10.34 7.32 -17.24
CA VAL A 354 -11.60 8.06 -17.16
C VAL A 354 -11.57 9.03 -15.97
N TYR A 355 -12.27 10.14 -16.11
CA TYR A 355 -12.43 11.18 -15.09
C TYR A 355 -13.88 11.23 -14.65
N ILE A 356 -14.10 11.25 -13.34
CA ILE A 356 -15.44 11.40 -12.75
C ILE A 356 -15.64 12.86 -12.35
N GLU A 357 -16.56 13.53 -13.03
CA GLU A 357 -17.06 14.83 -12.61
C GLU A 357 -18.32 14.63 -11.77
N GLY A 358 -18.35 15.21 -10.56
CA GLY A 358 -19.53 15.22 -9.69
C GLY A 358 -19.84 16.63 -9.19
N TYR A 359 -21.08 17.07 -9.33
CA TYR A 359 -21.50 18.37 -8.81
C TYR A 359 -22.97 18.38 -8.36
N CYS A 360 -23.27 19.34 -7.49
CA CYS A 360 -24.64 19.59 -7.01
C CYS A 360 -25.05 21.03 -7.33
N SER A 361 -26.18 21.19 -7.99
CA SER A 361 -26.76 22.50 -8.31
C SER A 361 -28.28 22.47 -8.22
N GLY A 362 -28.92 23.49 -7.60
CA GLY A 362 -30.38 23.60 -7.53
C GLY A 362 -31.10 22.42 -6.87
N GLY A 363 -30.43 21.66 -5.98
CA GLY A 363 -31.02 20.45 -5.38
C GLY A 363 -30.91 19.20 -6.26
N VAL A 364 -30.14 19.25 -7.33
CA VAL A 364 -29.83 18.10 -8.21
C VAL A 364 -28.38 17.73 -8.06
N ILE A 365 -28.09 16.43 -7.90
CA ILE A 365 -26.77 15.84 -8.01
C ILE A 365 -26.59 15.26 -9.40
N THR A 366 -25.43 15.53 -10.02
CA THR A 366 -25.06 15.05 -11.35
C THR A 366 -23.69 14.42 -11.28
N PHE A 367 -23.54 13.27 -11.95
CA PHE A 367 -22.25 12.69 -12.29
C PHE A 367 -22.11 12.54 -13.80
N ASN A 368 -20.94 12.88 -14.31
CA ASN A 368 -20.51 12.62 -15.67
C ASN A 368 -19.21 11.81 -15.64
N VAL A 369 -19.09 10.86 -16.56
CA VAL A 369 -17.87 10.08 -16.80
C VAL A 369 -17.25 10.57 -18.09
N TYR A 370 -16.09 11.20 -18.02
CA TYR A 370 -15.34 11.65 -19.17
C TYR A 370 -14.20 10.69 -19.52
N GLY A 371 -13.89 10.56 -20.79
CA GLY A 371 -12.83 9.69 -21.27
C GLY A 371 -12.52 9.94 -22.74
N VAL A 372 -12.10 8.89 -23.41
CA VAL A 372 -11.89 8.86 -24.88
C VAL A 372 -13.02 8.04 -25.48
N GLU A 373 -13.86 8.67 -26.31
CA GLU A 373 -14.95 7.97 -26.99
C GLU A 373 -14.37 7.08 -28.08
N THR A 374 -14.55 5.77 -27.93
CA THR A 374 -14.11 4.75 -28.88
C THR A 374 -15.26 3.95 -29.47
N ARG A 375 -16.48 4.19 -28.98
CA ARG A 375 -17.68 3.53 -29.49
C ARG A 375 -18.08 4.10 -30.85
N PRO A 376 -18.63 3.28 -31.77
CA PRO A 376 -19.13 3.79 -33.03
C PRO A 376 -20.20 4.85 -32.86
N ALA A 377 -20.19 5.89 -33.68
CA ALA A 377 -21.14 7.02 -33.60
C ALA A 377 -22.61 6.61 -33.84
N ASN A 378 -22.84 5.48 -34.51
CA ASN A 378 -24.17 4.90 -34.77
C ASN A 378 -24.62 3.91 -33.68
N ARG A 379 -23.90 3.85 -32.54
CA ARG A 379 -24.21 3.01 -31.40
C ARG A 379 -24.93 3.84 -30.32
N GLU A 380 -26.12 3.39 -29.99
CA GLU A 380 -26.95 3.98 -28.95
C GLU A 380 -27.18 2.96 -27.82
N ILE A 381 -27.22 3.45 -26.58
CA ILE A 381 -27.55 2.65 -25.40
C ILE A 381 -28.72 3.28 -24.66
N SER A 382 -29.60 2.43 -24.19
CA SER A 382 -30.73 2.85 -23.34
C SER A 382 -30.94 1.85 -22.20
N PHE A 383 -31.51 2.34 -21.11
CA PHE A 383 -31.82 1.53 -19.94
C PHE A 383 -33.31 1.65 -19.61
N ARG A 384 -33.94 0.51 -19.31
CA ARG A 384 -35.35 0.45 -18.95
C ARG A 384 -35.57 -0.48 -17.77
N SER A 385 -36.09 0.09 -16.68
CA SER A 385 -36.57 -0.70 -15.54
C SER A 385 -37.89 -1.40 -15.90
N GLU A 386 -38.04 -2.67 -15.52
CA GLU A 386 -39.25 -3.46 -15.66
C GLU A 386 -39.61 -4.08 -14.31
N THR A 387 -40.81 -3.80 -13.81
CA THR A 387 -41.37 -4.50 -12.66
C THR A 387 -41.85 -5.90 -13.09
N ILE A 388 -41.28 -6.93 -12.43
CA ILE A 388 -41.63 -8.33 -12.71
C ILE A 388 -42.81 -8.78 -11.84
N SER A 389 -42.78 -8.40 -10.55
CA SER A 389 -43.86 -8.72 -9.61
C SER A 389 -43.96 -7.67 -8.53
N GLU A 390 -45.17 -7.52 -8.01
CA GLU A 390 -45.47 -6.74 -6.80
C GLU A 390 -46.06 -7.64 -5.74
N GLU A 391 -45.72 -7.41 -4.50
CA GLU A 391 -46.24 -8.12 -3.34
C GLU A 391 -46.85 -7.12 -2.37
N ASP A 392 -48.08 -7.35 -1.93
CA ASP A 392 -48.78 -6.48 -1.01
C ASP A 392 -48.15 -6.60 0.39
N PRO A 393 -48.06 -5.49 1.15
CA PRO A 393 -47.49 -5.53 2.49
C PRO A 393 -48.37 -6.30 3.46
N VAL A 394 -47.71 -6.99 4.39
CA VAL A 394 -48.39 -7.68 5.49
C VAL A 394 -48.33 -6.78 6.74
N THR A 395 -49.52 -6.41 7.27
CA THR A 395 -49.59 -5.64 8.50
C THR A 395 -49.21 -6.52 9.71
N GLN A 396 -48.23 -6.07 10.48
CA GLN A 396 -47.86 -6.70 11.75
C GLN A 396 -48.32 -5.82 12.90
N PHE A 397 -48.94 -6.45 13.91
CA PHE A 397 -49.35 -5.79 15.13
C PHE A 397 -48.33 -6.10 16.21
N LYS A 398 -47.78 -5.03 16.81
CA LYS A 398 -46.89 -5.11 17.99
C LYS A 398 -47.68 -4.70 19.20
N PHE A 399 -47.82 -5.60 20.17
CA PHE A 399 -48.48 -5.30 21.43
C PHE A 399 -47.55 -4.52 22.36
N ASP A 400 -48.05 -3.38 22.86
CA ASP A 400 -47.33 -2.57 23.85
C ASP A 400 -48.17 -2.55 25.16
N ALA A 401 -47.71 -3.31 26.18
CA ALA A 401 -48.35 -3.43 27.46
C ALA A 401 -48.34 -2.13 28.30
N GLY A 402 -47.55 -1.11 27.89
CA GLY A 402 -47.48 0.19 28.51
C GLY A 402 -48.57 1.16 28.08
N GLN A 403 -49.39 0.79 27.08
CA GLN A 403 -50.40 1.66 26.51
C GLN A 403 -51.84 1.27 26.92
N PRO A 404 -52.80 2.24 26.98
CA PRO A 404 -54.17 1.92 27.30
C PRO A 404 -54.83 1.01 26.24
N VAL A 405 -55.81 0.22 26.67
CA VAL A 405 -56.61 -0.61 25.76
C VAL A 405 -57.30 0.27 24.71
N GLY A 406 -57.11 -0.10 23.46
CA GLY A 406 -57.61 0.68 22.31
C GLY A 406 -56.66 1.74 21.77
N TYR A 407 -55.44 1.88 22.31
CA TYR A 407 -54.40 2.71 21.70
C TYR A 407 -53.92 2.06 20.38
N PHE A 408 -53.90 2.85 19.36
CA PHE A 408 -53.37 2.48 18.04
C PHE A 408 -52.42 3.54 17.57
N ASN A 409 -51.20 3.13 17.21
CA ASN A 409 -50.21 3.97 16.55
C ASN A 409 -49.62 3.25 15.35
N THR A 410 -49.47 3.95 14.24
CA THR A 410 -48.74 3.42 13.06
C THR A 410 -47.27 3.80 13.16
N GLU A 411 -46.42 2.86 13.51
CA GLU A 411 -44.97 3.12 13.60
C GLU A 411 -44.35 3.33 12.22
N GLN A 412 -44.89 2.66 11.21
CA GLN A 412 -44.39 2.73 9.82
C GLN A 412 -45.52 2.53 8.82
N SER A 413 -45.53 3.30 7.74
CA SER A 413 -46.40 3.08 6.62
C SER A 413 -46.02 1.82 5.85
N ALA A 414 -47.02 1.05 5.46
CA ALA A 414 -46.83 -0.14 4.65
C ALA A 414 -46.39 0.21 3.23
N HIS A 415 -45.44 -0.52 2.68
CA HIS A 415 -44.99 -0.39 1.30
C HIS A 415 -45.00 -1.73 0.59
N LYS A 416 -45.37 -1.75 -0.71
CA LYS A 416 -45.35 -2.94 -1.54
C LYS A 416 -43.91 -3.43 -1.72
N GLY A 417 -43.72 -4.74 -1.67
CA GLY A 417 -42.52 -5.40 -2.17
C GLY A 417 -42.51 -5.38 -3.71
N VAL A 418 -41.34 -5.16 -4.30
CA VAL A 418 -41.18 -5.14 -5.77
C VAL A 418 -39.98 -5.98 -6.18
N THR A 419 -40.18 -6.84 -7.16
CA THR A 419 -39.10 -7.47 -7.91
C THR A 419 -39.01 -6.81 -9.28
N ALA A 420 -37.85 -6.30 -9.63
CA ALA A 420 -37.62 -5.59 -10.88
C ALA A 420 -36.32 -6.03 -11.55
N ARG A 421 -36.21 -5.78 -12.84
CA ARG A 421 -34.99 -5.97 -13.62
C ARG A 421 -34.68 -4.72 -14.44
N LEU A 422 -33.38 -4.53 -14.71
CA LEU A 422 -32.88 -3.48 -15.58
C LEU A 422 -32.51 -4.09 -16.94
N TRP A 423 -33.11 -3.54 -17.99
CA TRP A 423 -32.78 -3.89 -19.37
C TRP A 423 -31.76 -2.88 -19.91
N LYS A 424 -30.65 -3.35 -20.45
CA LYS A 424 -29.76 -2.57 -21.30
C LYS A 424 -30.06 -2.93 -22.75
N THR A 425 -30.44 -1.96 -23.55
CA THR A 425 -30.61 -2.10 -25.00
C THR A 425 -29.48 -1.38 -25.70
N VAL A 426 -28.78 -2.09 -26.55
CA VAL A 426 -27.72 -1.54 -27.43
C VAL A 426 -28.26 -1.60 -28.85
N THR A 427 -28.27 -0.49 -29.55
CA THR A 427 -28.67 -0.39 -30.95
C THR A 427 -27.46 0.04 -31.78
N VAL A 428 -27.14 -0.68 -32.83
CA VAL A 428 -26.10 -0.33 -33.80
C VAL A 428 -26.73 -0.40 -35.19
N ASP A 429 -26.69 0.67 -35.96
CA ASP A 429 -27.32 0.79 -37.28
C ASP A 429 -28.81 0.40 -37.30
N GLY A 430 -29.53 0.71 -36.21
CA GLY A 430 -30.94 0.35 -36.05
C GLY A 430 -31.21 -1.12 -35.68
N LEU A 431 -30.16 -1.98 -35.57
CA LEU A 431 -30.26 -3.34 -35.07
C LEU A 431 -30.08 -3.35 -33.56
N SER A 432 -31.06 -3.91 -32.84
CA SER A 432 -31.08 -3.91 -31.38
C SER A 432 -30.54 -5.22 -30.80
N LEU A 433 -29.59 -5.11 -29.87
CA LEU A 433 -29.13 -6.15 -28.98
C LEU A 433 -29.61 -5.86 -27.58
N ILE A 434 -30.28 -6.81 -26.92
CA ILE A 434 -30.81 -6.60 -25.56
C ILE A 434 -29.99 -7.43 -24.58
N HIS A 435 -29.49 -6.77 -23.51
CA HIS A 435 -28.82 -7.38 -22.37
C HIS A 435 -29.66 -7.18 -21.11
N ILE A 436 -29.71 -8.16 -20.24
CA ILE A 436 -30.40 -8.12 -18.95
C ILE A 436 -29.33 -7.96 -17.86
N SER A 437 -29.45 -6.98 -16.98
CA SER A 437 -28.76 -7.01 -15.70
C SER A 437 -29.51 -7.91 -14.73
N GLU A 438 -28.86 -8.39 -13.68
CA GLU A 438 -29.49 -9.27 -12.70
C GLU A 438 -30.77 -8.64 -12.11
N PRO A 439 -31.84 -9.43 -11.92
CA PRO A 439 -33.05 -8.95 -11.29
C PRO A 439 -32.79 -8.57 -9.83
N THR A 440 -33.33 -7.43 -9.41
CA THR A 440 -33.25 -6.98 -8.03
C THR A 440 -34.58 -7.13 -7.31
N ARG A 441 -34.55 -7.59 -6.07
CA ARG A 441 -35.74 -7.70 -5.21
C ARG A 441 -35.65 -6.69 -4.08
N HIS A 442 -36.60 -5.74 -4.05
CA HIS A 442 -36.79 -4.86 -2.91
C HIS A 442 -37.70 -5.56 -1.89
N ALA A 443 -37.27 -5.63 -0.63
CA ALA A 443 -38.02 -6.35 0.40
C ALA A 443 -39.39 -5.72 0.64
N GLN A 444 -40.35 -6.60 0.94
CA GLN A 444 -41.64 -6.23 1.47
C GLN A 444 -41.46 -5.71 2.91
N ILE A 445 -42.05 -4.56 3.23
CA ILE A 445 -42.07 -4.05 4.60
C ILE A 445 -43.42 -4.40 5.20
N SER A 446 -43.36 -5.15 6.25
CA SER A 446 -44.51 -5.53 7.06
C SER A 446 -44.64 -4.63 8.27
#